data_fe8191657fc2eeab3d5e8266603741e4
#
_entry.id   fe8191657fc2eeab3d5e8266603741e4
#
_cell.length_a   1.000
_cell.length_b   1.000
_cell.length_c   1.000
_cell.angle_alpha   90.00
_cell.angle_beta   90.00
_cell.angle_gamma   90.00
#
_symmetry.space_group_name_H-M   'P 1'
#
loop_
_entity.id
_entity.type
_entity.pdbx_description
1 polymer ?
#
loop_
_entity_poly.entity_id
_entity_poly.type
_entity_poly.pdbx_seq_one_letter_code
_entity_poly.pdbx_strand_id
1 'polypeptide(L)'
;MPRPATPAAAPSAAASASRFTPQAQRAPGDARAEHALDATPSAARPSDGRPRACDVLVIGGGPAGSTTAALLAERGHAVTVIEKDVHPRFHIGESLLPANLKLFERLGVADEVSRVGMQKWGAEFVSPWHDCKQVFQFGDAWDKSMPYAYQVRRSEFDEILLRNAQKKGATVIEGCRVRDVEFLQNDPDGNAAIVRAEHDDGRAEEWTARFVVDASGRGTFLGNRFKAKQRNARHNSAAMYGHYRNAARECGRAEGNIKIYWFDHGWFWFIPLLDGVTSIGAVSWPAYMNTRGKRSVEQFFRDTIALCPALDKVLADAELVSPVEATGNFSYECDRSHGRGYLLVGDAYAFIDPIFSSGVMLAMNGGFEAADAIDTVLRRPEKAAAALARYHRVMKYGPKEFSWFIYRVTNPTMRDLFMAPSNVWRVKEALLAVLAGDIFGSRPYRHSLRLFKAIYYAFSLKHLKRSLLAWRRRKFNMRRLPEAEGTAVGQ
;
A
#
# COMPACT_ATOMS: atom_id res chain seq x y z
N MET A 1 35.40 32.49 50.51
CA MET A 1 36.74 31.84 50.52
C MET A 1 36.70 30.63 51.41
N PRO A 2 37.10 29.44 50.97
CA PRO A 2 38.25 29.08 50.17
C PRO A 2 37.93 28.33 48.85
N ARG A 3 38.96 28.20 47.98
CA ARG A 3 38.94 27.57 46.64
C ARG A 3 38.96 26.03 46.73
N PRO A 4 38.47 25.30 45.70
CA PRO A 4 38.50 23.87 45.63
C PRO A 4 39.84 23.34 45.05
N ALA A 5 40.17 22.11 45.50
CA ALA A 5 41.37 21.37 45.16
C ALA A 5 41.23 20.66 43.81
N THR A 6 42.35 20.58 43.08
CA THR A 6 42.57 19.87 41.83
C THR A 6 42.73 18.38 42.03
N PRO A 7 42.17 17.46 41.24
CA PRO A 7 42.52 16.04 41.30
C PRO A 7 43.71 15.69 40.38
N ALA A 8 44.46 14.73 40.87
CA ALA A 8 45.71 14.20 40.31
C ALA A 8 45.53 13.36 39.05
N ALA A 9 46.59 13.37 38.21
CA ALA A 9 46.72 12.59 37.00
C ALA A 9 46.93 11.08 37.28
N ALA A 10 46.33 10.23 36.45
CA ALA A 10 46.59 8.79 36.37
C ALA A 10 47.48 8.44 35.17
N PRO A 11 48.24 7.35 35.21
CA PRO A 11 49.35 7.13 34.28
C PRO A 11 48.95 6.48 32.95
N SER A 12 49.74 6.83 31.92
CA SER A 12 49.72 6.28 30.58
C SER A 12 50.17 4.81 30.54
N ALA A 13 49.41 3.97 29.82
CA ALA A 13 49.90 2.68 29.39
C ALA A 13 49.97 2.68 27.83
N ALA A 14 51.18 2.60 27.33
CA ALA A 14 51.50 2.40 25.90
C ALA A 14 51.19 0.94 25.55
N ALA A 15 50.44 0.71 24.49
CA ALA A 15 50.33 -0.59 23.84
C ALA A 15 50.58 -0.47 22.32
N SER A 16 51.45 -1.33 21.91
CA SER A 16 52.12 -1.47 20.63
C SER A 16 51.19 -1.63 19.43
N ALA A 17 51.54 -0.89 18.36
CA ALA A 17 50.99 -1.11 17.03
C ALA A 17 51.61 -2.34 16.38
N SER A 18 50.85 -3.36 16.04
CA SER A 18 51.23 -4.40 15.08
C SER A 18 50.55 -4.13 13.74
N ARG A 19 51.39 -3.88 12.73
CA ARG A 19 51.01 -3.77 11.33
C ARG A 19 50.55 -5.13 10.82
N PHE A 20 49.34 -5.21 10.28
CA PHE A 20 48.90 -6.34 9.46
C PHE A 20 48.79 -5.90 8.01
N THR A 21 49.63 -6.53 7.17
CA THR A 21 49.62 -6.46 5.70
C THR A 21 48.52 -7.44 5.20
N PRO A 22 47.71 -7.10 4.18
CA PRO A 22 46.78 -8.06 3.62
C PRO A 22 47.52 -8.97 2.62
N GLN A 23 47.58 -10.26 2.95
CA GLN A 23 47.93 -11.32 1.99
C GLN A 23 46.66 -11.74 1.23
N ALA A 24 46.76 -11.63 -0.12
CA ALA A 24 45.79 -12.23 -1.03
C ALA A 24 45.83 -13.77 -0.90
N GLN A 25 44.72 -14.39 -0.53
CA GLN A 25 44.55 -15.85 -0.64
C GLN A 25 43.47 -16.16 -1.66
N ARG A 26 43.86 -17.07 -2.57
CA ARG A 26 43.12 -17.69 -3.64
C ARG A 26 41.94 -18.50 -3.05
N ALA A 27 40.82 -18.52 -3.78
CA ALA A 27 39.68 -19.39 -3.57
C ALA A 27 40.07 -20.88 -3.67
N PRO A 28 39.45 -21.74 -2.85
CA PRO A 28 39.24 -23.14 -3.18
C PRO A 28 37.79 -23.35 -3.65
N GLY A 29 37.69 -24.27 -4.60
CA GLY A 29 36.51 -24.59 -5.35
C GLY A 29 35.40 -25.34 -4.57
N ASP A 30 34.36 -25.45 -5.30
CA ASP A 30 33.17 -26.30 -5.21
C ASP A 30 33.13 -27.38 -4.10
N ALA A 31 32.15 -27.18 -3.20
CA ALA A 31 31.43 -28.29 -2.57
C ALA A 31 29.93 -27.90 -2.54
N ARG A 32 29.23 -28.24 -3.60
CA ARG A 32 27.77 -28.29 -3.64
C ARG A 32 27.33 -29.38 -2.67
N ALA A 33 26.71 -28.96 -1.55
CA ALA A 33 25.86 -29.85 -0.78
C ALA A 33 24.49 -29.86 -1.47
N GLU A 34 24.24 -30.92 -2.21
CA GLU A 34 22.94 -31.32 -2.72
C GLU A 34 22.01 -31.62 -1.53
N HIS A 35 21.11 -30.71 -1.21
CA HIS A 35 19.83 -31.04 -0.65
C HIS A 35 18.78 -30.78 -1.74
N ALA A 36 18.67 -31.79 -2.60
CA ALA A 36 17.53 -31.97 -3.47
C ALA A 36 16.31 -32.23 -2.61
N LEU A 37 15.47 -31.18 -2.40
CA LEU A 37 14.07 -31.40 -2.18
C LEU A 37 13.47 -31.72 -3.54
N ASP A 38 13.15 -33.00 -3.72
CA ASP A 38 12.36 -33.53 -4.83
C ASP A 38 10.96 -32.88 -4.83
N ALA A 39 10.88 -31.70 -5.39
CA ALA A 39 9.66 -31.15 -5.94
C ALA A 39 9.75 -31.37 -7.45
N THR A 40 9.35 -32.52 -7.91
CA THR A 40 9.03 -32.72 -9.32
C THR A 40 8.08 -31.62 -9.75
N PRO A 41 8.47 -30.77 -10.73
CA PRO A 41 7.49 -29.89 -11.36
C PRO A 41 6.48 -30.82 -12.01
N SER A 42 5.22 -30.75 -11.58
CA SER A 42 4.10 -31.37 -12.27
C SER A 42 4.17 -30.94 -13.72
N ALA A 43 4.67 -31.81 -14.57
CA ALA A 43 4.73 -31.62 -16.00
C ALA A 43 3.31 -31.21 -16.46
N ALA A 44 3.19 -30.00 -17.02
CA ALA A 44 1.98 -29.54 -17.65
C ALA A 44 1.57 -30.61 -18.70
N ARG A 45 0.48 -31.32 -18.43
CA ARG A 45 -0.13 -32.20 -19.43
C ARG A 45 -0.51 -31.33 -20.62
N PRO A 46 -0.31 -31.81 -21.86
CA PRO A 46 -0.79 -31.09 -23.03
C PRO A 46 -2.29 -30.83 -22.85
N SER A 47 -2.74 -29.61 -23.16
CA SER A 47 -4.15 -29.27 -23.08
C SER A 47 -4.94 -30.17 -23.99
N ASP A 48 -5.79 -31.02 -23.42
CA ASP A 48 -6.72 -31.89 -24.14
C ASP A 48 -7.89 -31.10 -24.75
N GLY A 49 -7.73 -29.81 -24.87
CA GLY A 49 -8.72 -28.87 -25.42
C GLY A 49 -9.95 -28.63 -24.53
N ARG A 50 -9.97 -29.20 -23.32
CA ARG A 50 -11.06 -28.96 -22.37
C ARG A 50 -10.70 -27.81 -21.42
N PRO A 51 -11.67 -26.91 -21.11
CA PRO A 51 -11.47 -25.88 -20.09
C PRO A 51 -11.07 -26.50 -18.76
N ARG A 52 -10.11 -25.90 -18.07
CA ARG A 52 -9.79 -26.26 -16.69
C ARG A 52 -10.91 -25.75 -15.78
N ALA A 53 -11.29 -26.52 -14.78
CA ALA A 53 -12.36 -26.14 -13.84
C ALA A 53 -11.80 -25.77 -12.48
N CYS A 54 -12.37 -24.72 -11.84
CA CYS A 54 -12.10 -24.36 -10.45
C CYS A 54 -13.36 -23.81 -9.77
N ASP A 55 -13.40 -23.84 -8.45
CA ASP A 55 -14.49 -23.18 -7.71
C ASP A 55 -14.36 -21.66 -7.81
N VAL A 56 -13.14 -21.15 -7.59
CA VAL A 56 -12.88 -19.70 -7.58
C VAL A 56 -11.66 -19.36 -8.42
N LEU A 57 -11.84 -18.46 -9.38
CA LEU A 57 -10.75 -17.88 -10.15
C LEU A 57 -10.47 -16.48 -9.67
N VAL A 58 -9.22 -16.21 -9.28
CA VAL A 58 -8.74 -14.92 -8.80
C VAL A 58 -7.86 -14.27 -9.85
N ILE A 59 -8.22 -13.08 -10.30
CA ILE A 59 -7.46 -12.26 -11.26
C ILE A 59 -6.53 -11.34 -10.50
N GLY A 60 -5.24 -11.68 -10.47
CA GLY A 60 -4.18 -10.91 -9.81
C GLY A 60 -3.68 -11.49 -8.50
N GLY A 61 -2.36 -11.64 -8.38
CA GLY A 61 -1.62 -12.21 -7.25
C GLY A 61 -1.09 -11.17 -6.23
N GLY A 62 -1.62 -9.95 -6.24
CA GLY A 62 -1.27 -8.93 -5.25
C GLY A 62 -1.91 -9.20 -3.86
N PRO A 63 -1.73 -8.28 -2.86
CA PRO A 63 -2.16 -8.52 -1.49
C PRO A 63 -3.63 -8.91 -1.32
N ALA A 64 -4.54 -8.33 -2.10
CA ALA A 64 -5.96 -8.68 -2.06
C ALA A 64 -6.23 -10.09 -2.59
N GLY A 65 -5.69 -10.40 -3.77
CA GLY A 65 -5.92 -11.69 -4.43
C GLY A 65 -5.26 -12.85 -3.68
N SER A 66 -4.01 -12.70 -3.28
CA SER A 66 -3.29 -13.71 -2.49
C SER A 66 -3.95 -13.98 -1.15
N THR A 67 -4.43 -12.94 -0.46
CA THR A 67 -5.19 -13.10 0.79
C THR A 67 -6.49 -13.86 0.57
N THR A 68 -7.27 -13.48 -0.45
CA THR A 68 -8.54 -14.16 -0.78
C THR A 68 -8.31 -15.62 -1.14
N ALA A 69 -7.32 -15.87 -2.00
CA ALA A 69 -6.98 -17.21 -2.47
C ALA A 69 -6.51 -18.12 -1.33
N ALA A 70 -5.62 -17.62 -0.46
CA ALA A 70 -5.11 -18.37 0.69
C ALA A 70 -6.26 -18.84 1.61
N LEU A 71 -7.17 -17.94 1.93
CA LEU A 71 -8.29 -18.23 2.85
C LEU A 71 -9.33 -19.17 2.22
N LEU A 72 -9.59 -19.08 0.95
CA LEU A 72 -10.53 -19.98 0.25
C LEU A 72 -9.93 -21.37 0.06
N ALA A 73 -8.67 -21.45 -0.32
CA ALA A 73 -7.96 -22.73 -0.44
C ALA A 73 -7.88 -23.47 0.92
N GLU A 74 -7.57 -22.76 2.01
CA GLU A 74 -7.58 -23.29 3.37
C GLU A 74 -8.96 -23.85 3.79
N ARG A 75 -10.05 -23.30 3.22
CA ARG A 75 -11.42 -23.79 3.43
C ARG A 75 -11.80 -24.94 2.49
N GLY A 76 -10.89 -25.41 1.64
CA GLY A 76 -11.07 -26.56 0.75
C GLY A 76 -11.75 -26.24 -0.58
N HIS A 77 -11.80 -24.97 -1.00
CA HIS A 77 -12.21 -24.62 -2.37
C HIS A 77 -11.08 -24.84 -3.36
N ALA A 78 -11.37 -25.29 -4.57
CA ALA A 78 -10.43 -25.33 -5.68
C ALA A 78 -10.22 -23.90 -6.21
N VAL A 79 -9.09 -23.27 -5.83
CA VAL A 79 -8.78 -21.87 -6.16
C VAL A 79 -7.66 -21.80 -7.19
N THR A 80 -7.87 -21.04 -8.27
CA THR A 80 -6.82 -20.70 -9.24
C THR A 80 -6.57 -19.19 -9.21
N VAL A 81 -5.31 -18.78 -9.03
CA VAL A 81 -4.84 -17.40 -9.17
C VAL A 81 -4.14 -17.26 -10.50
N ILE A 82 -4.56 -16.28 -11.30
CA ILE A 82 -3.88 -15.92 -12.56
C ILE A 82 -3.24 -14.54 -12.35
N GLU A 83 -1.90 -14.50 -12.40
CA GLU A 83 -1.10 -13.29 -12.25
C GLU A 83 -0.32 -13.02 -13.55
N LYS A 84 -0.42 -11.79 -14.03
CA LYS A 84 0.21 -11.37 -15.29
C LYS A 84 1.73 -11.24 -15.21
N ASP A 85 2.25 -10.93 -14.03
CA ASP A 85 3.67 -10.75 -13.79
C ASP A 85 4.25 -11.99 -13.08
N VAL A 86 5.58 -12.16 -13.14
CA VAL A 86 6.29 -13.21 -12.39
C VAL A 86 6.88 -12.55 -11.14
N HIS A 87 6.61 -13.13 -9.96
CA HIS A 87 7.18 -12.64 -8.70
C HIS A 87 8.61 -13.18 -8.49
N PRO A 88 9.49 -12.39 -7.84
CA PRO A 88 9.27 -11.06 -7.26
C PRO A 88 9.21 -9.96 -8.33
N ARG A 89 8.23 -9.05 -8.20
CA ARG A 89 8.05 -7.92 -9.11
C ARG A 89 7.95 -6.60 -8.37
N PHE A 90 8.40 -5.51 -8.97
CA PHE A 90 8.26 -4.18 -8.41
C PHE A 90 6.78 -3.75 -8.32
N HIS A 91 6.44 -3.12 -7.20
CA HIS A 91 5.18 -2.38 -7.03
C HIS A 91 5.39 -1.25 -6.03
N ILE A 92 4.76 -0.09 -6.22
CA ILE A 92 4.80 1.01 -5.25
C ILE A 92 3.75 0.79 -4.15
N GLY A 93 3.99 1.37 -2.97
CA GLY A 93 3.11 1.27 -1.80
C GLY A 93 3.74 0.43 -0.68
N GLU A 94 4.90 0.87 -0.22
CA GLU A 94 5.86 0.15 0.63
C GLU A 94 5.64 0.39 2.13
N SER A 95 4.73 1.30 2.50
CA SER A 95 4.42 1.60 3.89
C SER A 95 3.12 0.93 4.33
N LEU A 96 3.17 0.15 5.40
CA LEU A 96 2.03 -0.58 5.95
C LEU A 96 1.46 0.11 7.20
N LEU A 97 0.30 -0.36 7.66
CA LEU A 97 -0.36 0.13 8.88
C LEU A 97 -0.30 -0.92 10.01
N PRO A 98 -0.35 -0.49 11.29
CA PRO A 98 -0.40 -1.40 12.43
C PRO A 98 -1.50 -2.46 12.34
N ALA A 99 -2.66 -2.13 11.81
CA ALA A 99 -3.77 -3.08 11.64
C ALA A 99 -3.42 -4.28 10.73
N ASN A 100 -2.38 -4.19 9.89
CA ASN A 100 -1.90 -5.31 9.11
C ASN A 100 -1.33 -6.44 9.99
N LEU A 101 -0.78 -6.14 11.19
CA LEU A 101 -0.19 -7.16 12.06
C LEU A 101 -1.18 -8.29 12.36
N LYS A 102 -2.41 -7.95 12.75
CA LYS A 102 -3.47 -8.94 12.99
C LYS A 102 -3.83 -9.75 11.75
N LEU A 103 -3.74 -9.14 10.56
CA LEU A 103 -4.00 -9.84 9.30
C LEU A 103 -2.87 -10.80 8.96
N PHE A 104 -1.62 -10.45 9.25
CA PHE A 104 -0.46 -11.33 9.08
C PHE A 104 -0.52 -12.55 9.99
N GLU A 105 -0.87 -12.35 11.28
CA GLU A 105 -1.08 -13.44 12.23
C GLU A 105 -2.16 -14.41 11.74
N ARG A 106 -3.33 -13.89 11.32
CA ARG A 106 -4.44 -14.71 10.80
C ARG A 106 -4.10 -15.46 9.51
N LEU A 107 -3.22 -14.93 8.65
CA LEU A 107 -2.74 -15.60 7.45
C LEU A 107 -1.60 -16.59 7.73
N GLY A 108 -0.92 -16.46 8.87
CA GLY A 108 0.26 -17.24 9.22
C GLY A 108 1.52 -16.81 8.50
N VAL A 109 1.66 -15.51 8.18
CA VAL A 109 2.83 -14.92 7.48
C VAL A 109 3.59 -13.88 8.32
N ALA A 110 3.26 -13.76 9.61
CA ALA A 110 3.83 -12.73 10.47
C ALA A 110 5.37 -12.82 10.56
N ASP A 111 5.90 -14.03 10.70
CA ASP A 111 7.34 -14.26 10.81
C ASP A 111 8.08 -13.96 9.50
N GLU A 112 7.52 -14.36 8.36
CA GLU A 112 8.10 -14.08 7.04
C GLU A 112 8.14 -12.58 6.79
N VAL A 113 7.06 -11.86 7.06
CA VAL A 113 6.98 -10.41 6.89
C VAL A 113 7.93 -9.68 7.84
N SER A 114 8.09 -10.17 9.07
CA SER A 114 9.00 -9.56 10.06
C SER A 114 10.47 -9.60 9.62
N ARG A 115 10.87 -10.61 8.84
CA ARG A 115 12.26 -10.76 8.35
C ARG A 115 12.61 -9.79 7.23
N VAL A 116 11.63 -9.36 6.45
CA VAL A 116 11.83 -8.44 5.30
C VAL A 116 11.36 -7.01 5.59
N GLY A 117 10.71 -6.79 6.72
CA GLY A 117 10.08 -5.52 7.08
C GLY A 117 10.92 -4.66 8.01
N MET A 118 11.16 -3.39 7.63
CA MET A 118 11.68 -2.37 8.54
C MET A 118 10.59 -1.96 9.52
N GLN A 119 10.83 -2.08 10.84
CA GLN A 119 9.85 -1.70 11.85
C GLN A 119 9.57 -0.20 11.85
N LYS A 120 8.30 0.16 11.77
CA LYS A 120 7.77 1.52 11.75
C LYS A 120 6.95 1.77 13.00
N TRP A 121 7.49 2.55 13.94
CA TRP A 121 6.85 2.82 15.23
C TRP A 121 5.92 4.04 15.22
N GLY A 122 5.98 4.85 14.17
CA GLY A 122 5.17 6.05 14.07
C GLY A 122 5.12 6.64 12.68
N ALA A 123 4.41 7.76 12.59
CA ALA A 123 4.37 8.64 11.42
C ALA A 123 4.79 10.06 11.85
N GLU A 124 5.69 10.66 11.07
CA GLU A 124 6.20 12.01 11.29
C GLU A 124 5.66 12.95 10.23
N PHE A 125 5.18 14.10 10.66
CA PHE A 125 4.74 15.17 9.79
C PHE A 125 5.67 16.36 9.92
N VAL A 126 6.26 16.79 8.81
CA VAL A 126 7.17 17.94 8.74
C VAL A 126 6.49 19.07 8.01
N SER A 127 6.39 20.22 8.65
CA SER A 127 5.63 21.36 8.14
C SER A 127 6.50 22.61 8.02
N PRO A 128 6.70 23.15 6.81
CA PRO A 128 7.45 24.38 6.63
C PRO A 128 6.73 25.63 7.19
N TRP A 129 5.41 25.54 7.39
CA TRP A 129 4.62 26.67 7.93
C TRP A 129 4.62 26.73 9.45
N HIS A 130 5.08 25.67 10.14
CA HIS A 130 5.14 25.59 11.60
C HIS A 130 6.58 25.51 12.11
N ASP A 131 7.55 25.44 11.19
CA ASP A 131 8.98 25.27 11.48
C ASP A 131 9.26 24.14 12.51
N CYS A 132 8.50 23.06 12.42
CA CYS A 132 8.63 21.92 13.33
C CYS A 132 8.18 20.61 12.69
N LYS A 133 8.52 19.50 13.38
CA LYS A 133 8.01 18.17 13.10
C LYS A 133 7.09 17.69 14.23
N GLN A 134 6.06 16.94 13.89
CA GLN A 134 5.17 16.27 14.83
C GLN A 134 5.23 14.76 14.62
N VAL A 135 5.46 14.02 15.69
CA VAL A 135 5.52 12.56 15.66
C VAL A 135 4.26 11.97 16.28
N PHE A 136 3.64 11.05 15.59
CA PHE A 136 2.53 10.23 16.06
C PHE A 136 3.03 8.81 16.30
N GLN A 137 3.22 8.42 17.55
CA GLN A 137 3.62 7.06 17.93
C GLN A 137 2.40 6.14 17.88
N PHE A 138 2.50 4.99 17.18
CA PHE A 138 1.38 4.05 17.08
C PHE A 138 1.04 3.40 18.43
N GLY A 139 2.03 3.23 19.31
CA GLY A 139 1.81 2.78 20.68
C GLY A 139 0.91 3.70 21.52
N ASP A 140 0.70 4.95 21.11
CA ASP A 140 -0.25 5.88 21.75
C ASP A 140 -1.68 5.75 21.19
N ALA A 141 -1.94 4.88 20.18
CA ALA A 141 -3.27 4.67 19.65
C ALA A 141 -4.23 4.09 20.69
N TRP A 142 -5.52 4.07 20.39
CA TRP A 142 -6.52 3.54 21.31
C TRP A 142 -6.29 2.06 21.63
N ASP A 143 -6.04 1.23 20.63
CA ASP A 143 -5.61 -0.16 20.79
C ASP A 143 -4.08 -0.22 20.88
N LYS A 144 -3.56 -0.62 22.04
CA LYS A 144 -2.13 -0.73 22.33
C LYS A 144 -1.49 -2.03 21.81
N SER A 145 -2.28 -2.99 21.37
CA SER A 145 -1.80 -4.31 20.90
C SER A 145 -1.07 -4.23 19.55
N MET A 146 -1.18 -3.09 18.84
CA MET A 146 -0.56 -2.86 17.55
C MET A 146 0.38 -1.64 17.60
N PRO A 147 1.53 -1.72 18.31
CA PRO A 147 2.37 -0.55 18.59
C PRO A 147 3.27 -0.14 17.42
N TYR A 148 3.37 -0.92 16.36
CA TYR A 148 4.19 -0.67 15.18
C TYR A 148 3.54 -1.23 13.91
N ALA A 149 4.16 -0.93 12.78
CA ALA A 149 3.88 -1.50 11.46
C ALA A 149 5.21 -1.87 10.79
N TYR A 150 5.17 -2.15 9.49
CA TYR A 150 6.37 -2.38 8.69
C TYR A 150 6.42 -1.47 7.46
N GLN A 151 7.65 -1.11 7.06
CA GLN A 151 7.97 -0.68 5.71
C GLN A 151 8.54 -1.90 4.99
N VAL A 152 8.05 -2.20 3.79
CA VAL A 152 8.41 -3.43 3.07
C VAL A 152 8.75 -3.13 1.62
N ARG A 153 9.69 -3.89 1.06
CA ARG A 153 9.76 -4.01 -0.39
C ARG A 153 8.58 -4.82 -0.88
N ARG A 154 7.78 -4.22 -1.74
CA ARG A 154 6.57 -4.84 -2.25
C ARG A 154 6.85 -6.10 -3.09
N SER A 155 8.01 -6.19 -3.73
CA SER A 155 8.43 -7.40 -4.43
C SER A 155 8.50 -8.61 -3.50
N GLU A 156 9.17 -8.47 -2.35
CA GLU A 156 9.31 -9.52 -1.34
C GLU A 156 8.00 -9.78 -0.59
N PHE A 157 7.33 -8.71 -0.17
CA PHE A 157 6.08 -8.81 0.57
C PHE A 157 4.94 -9.46 -0.25
N ASP A 158 4.75 -9.04 -1.50
CA ASP A 158 3.71 -9.60 -2.36
C ASP A 158 4.02 -11.07 -2.69
N GLU A 159 5.30 -11.43 -2.88
CA GLU A 159 5.73 -12.80 -3.08
C GLU A 159 5.42 -13.69 -1.86
N ILE A 160 5.74 -13.23 -0.63
CA ILE A 160 5.37 -13.96 0.60
C ILE A 160 3.89 -14.30 0.62
N LEU A 161 3.02 -13.34 0.30
CA LEU A 161 1.58 -13.55 0.30
C LEU A 161 1.15 -14.55 -0.79
N LEU A 162 1.73 -14.45 -1.98
CA LEU A 162 1.39 -15.33 -3.10
C LEU A 162 1.86 -16.77 -2.84
N ARG A 163 3.09 -16.97 -2.33
CA ARG A 163 3.60 -18.29 -1.95
C ARG A 163 2.82 -18.88 -0.77
N ASN A 164 2.34 -18.04 0.16
CA ASN A 164 1.44 -18.50 1.22
C ASN A 164 0.11 -19.04 0.65
N ALA A 165 -0.46 -18.39 -0.36
CA ALA A 165 -1.65 -18.92 -1.04
C ALA A 165 -1.38 -20.29 -1.68
N GLN A 166 -0.21 -20.48 -2.31
CA GLN A 166 0.22 -21.78 -2.83
C GLN A 166 0.35 -22.84 -1.72
N LYS A 167 1.02 -22.52 -0.62
CA LYS A 167 1.17 -23.42 0.55
C LYS A 167 -0.18 -23.87 1.11
N LYS A 168 -1.19 -23.01 1.05
CA LYS A 168 -2.57 -23.29 1.50
C LYS A 168 -3.40 -24.05 0.46
N GLY A 169 -2.85 -24.36 -0.71
CA GLY A 169 -3.47 -25.23 -1.73
C GLY A 169 -4.05 -24.49 -2.94
N ALA A 170 -3.85 -23.18 -3.08
CA ALA A 170 -4.24 -22.47 -4.30
C ALA A 170 -3.29 -22.82 -5.46
N THR A 171 -3.83 -23.05 -6.66
CA THR A 171 -3.06 -23.10 -7.89
C THR A 171 -2.69 -21.69 -8.31
N VAL A 172 -1.40 -21.40 -8.46
CA VAL A 172 -0.92 -20.07 -8.89
C VAL A 172 -0.26 -20.19 -10.26
N ILE A 173 -0.70 -19.34 -11.20
CA ILE A 173 -0.20 -19.27 -12.57
C ILE A 173 0.32 -17.85 -12.77
N GLU A 174 1.63 -17.72 -12.91
CA GLU A 174 2.33 -16.44 -13.14
C GLU A 174 2.71 -16.31 -14.62
N GLY A 175 3.01 -15.10 -15.09
CA GLY A 175 3.28 -14.82 -16.50
C GLY A 175 2.06 -15.11 -17.40
N CYS A 176 0.85 -14.98 -16.84
CA CYS A 176 -0.39 -15.27 -17.53
C CYS A 176 -1.42 -14.18 -17.30
N ARG A 177 -1.92 -13.58 -18.36
CA ARG A 177 -2.82 -12.44 -18.32
C ARG A 177 -4.24 -12.82 -18.70
N VAL A 178 -5.20 -12.57 -17.83
CA VAL A 178 -6.62 -12.67 -18.17
C VAL A 178 -6.96 -11.65 -19.25
N ARG A 179 -7.53 -12.14 -20.36
CA ARG A 179 -7.93 -11.35 -21.52
C ARG A 179 -9.43 -11.11 -21.56
N ASP A 180 -10.21 -12.11 -21.16
CA ASP A 180 -11.67 -12.05 -21.20
C ASP A 180 -12.32 -12.85 -20.08
N VAL A 181 -13.52 -12.43 -19.68
CA VAL A 181 -14.41 -13.14 -18.74
C VAL A 181 -15.82 -13.10 -19.30
N GLU A 182 -16.35 -14.22 -19.68
CA GLU A 182 -17.72 -14.39 -20.17
C GLU A 182 -18.59 -14.95 -19.02
N PHE A 183 -19.59 -14.19 -18.60
CA PHE A 183 -20.51 -14.63 -17.53
C PHE A 183 -21.65 -15.45 -18.10
N LEU A 184 -21.82 -16.65 -17.54
CA LEU A 184 -22.82 -17.63 -17.96
C LEU A 184 -24.16 -17.39 -17.26
N GLN A 185 -25.25 -17.66 -18.00
CA GLN A 185 -26.59 -17.68 -17.44
C GLN A 185 -27.09 -19.13 -17.45
N ASN A 186 -27.40 -19.68 -16.25
CA ASN A 186 -28.01 -21.01 -16.10
C ASN A 186 -27.12 -22.17 -16.65
N ASP A 187 -25.83 -22.11 -16.38
CA ASP A 187 -24.93 -23.22 -16.70
C ASP A 187 -25.33 -24.48 -15.90
N PRO A 188 -25.50 -25.65 -16.54
CA PRO A 188 -25.95 -26.86 -15.87
C PRO A 188 -24.95 -27.39 -14.82
N ASP A 189 -23.65 -27.11 -14.99
CA ASP A 189 -22.60 -27.50 -14.06
C ASP A 189 -22.38 -26.47 -12.92
N GLY A 190 -23.21 -25.42 -12.91
CA GLY A 190 -23.17 -24.38 -11.87
C GLY A 190 -22.01 -23.40 -12.01
N ASN A 191 -21.34 -23.34 -13.16
CA ASN A 191 -20.31 -22.35 -13.42
C ASN A 191 -20.93 -20.97 -13.61
N ALA A 192 -20.24 -19.94 -13.12
CA ALA A 192 -20.65 -18.55 -13.29
C ALA A 192 -19.97 -17.88 -14.49
N ALA A 193 -18.78 -18.37 -14.88
CA ALA A 193 -17.99 -17.71 -15.92
C ALA A 193 -17.03 -18.68 -16.65
N ILE A 194 -16.74 -18.30 -17.89
CA ILE A 194 -15.59 -18.78 -18.66
C ILE A 194 -14.54 -17.67 -18.64
N VAL A 195 -13.30 -17.99 -18.25
CA VAL A 195 -12.18 -17.06 -18.18
C VAL A 195 -11.13 -17.45 -19.19
N ARG A 196 -10.77 -16.54 -20.10
CA ARG A 196 -9.74 -16.72 -21.10
C ARG A 196 -8.50 -15.92 -20.73
N ALA A 197 -7.35 -16.60 -20.73
CA ALA A 197 -6.08 -15.97 -20.44
C ALA A 197 -5.00 -16.39 -21.42
N GLU A 198 -3.94 -15.60 -21.49
CA GLU A 198 -2.83 -15.77 -22.41
C GLU A 198 -1.53 -15.65 -21.62
N HIS A 199 -0.65 -16.63 -21.77
CA HIS A 199 0.70 -16.64 -21.22
C HIS A 199 1.62 -15.72 -22.02
N ASP A 200 2.73 -15.33 -21.41
CA ASP A 200 3.76 -14.50 -22.04
C ASP A 200 4.38 -15.15 -23.29
N ASP A 201 4.31 -16.49 -23.40
CA ASP A 201 4.72 -17.27 -24.59
C ASP A 201 3.66 -17.33 -25.70
N GLY A 202 2.51 -16.65 -25.51
CA GLY A 202 1.39 -16.61 -26.46
C GLY A 202 0.41 -17.78 -26.37
N ARG A 203 0.62 -18.72 -25.46
CA ARG A 203 -0.28 -19.87 -25.25
C ARG A 203 -1.55 -19.39 -24.57
N ALA A 204 -2.68 -19.64 -25.20
CA ALA A 204 -4.01 -19.36 -24.65
C ALA A 204 -4.52 -20.53 -23.81
N GLU A 205 -5.14 -20.23 -22.68
CA GLU A 205 -5.82 -21.19 -21.81
C GLU A 205 -7.22 -20.70 -21.43
N GLU A 206 -8.12 -21.64 -21.16
CA GLU A 206 -9.48 -21.34 -20.74
C GLU A 206 -9.84 -22.09 -19.45
N TRP A 207 -10.57 -21.39 -18.55
CA TRP A 207 -11.08 -21.93 -17.29
C TRP A 207 -12.57 -21.73 -17.17
N THR A 208 -13.25 -22.69 -16.59
CA THR A 208 -14.60 -22.51 -16.04
C THR A 208 -14.50 -22.30 -14.54
N ALA A 209 -15.23 -21.33 -14.02
CA ALA A 209 -15.23 -20.96 -12.60
C ALA A 209 -16.64 -20.74 -12.08
N ARG A 210 -16.91 -21.23 -10.86
CA ARG A 210 -18.18 -20.97 -10.16
C ARG A 210 -18.23 -19.56 -9.59
N PHE A 211 -17.07 -18.93 -9.38
CA PHE A 211 -16.97 -17.56 -8.92
C PHE A 211 -15.68 -16.89 -9.41
N VAL A 212 -15.74 -15.61 -9.76
CA VAL A 212 -14.57 -14.82 -10.21
C VAL A 212 -14.29 -13.70 -9.22
N VAL A 213 -13.02 -13.54 -8.85
CA VAL A 213 -12.54 -12.44 -8.02
C VAL A 213 -11.68 -11.51 -8.86
N ASP A 214 -12.11 -10.26 -9.04
CA ASP A 214 -11.25 -9.24 -9.62
C ASP A 214 -10.38 -8.60 -8.52
N ALA A 215 -9.13 -9.04 -8.46
CA ALA A 215 -8.05 -8.49 -7.63
C ALA A 215 -6.94 -7.86 -8.49
N SER A 216 -7.28 -7.42 -9.73
CA SER A 216 -6.34 -6.88 -10.73
C SER A 216 -5.74 -5.52 -10.34
N GLY A 217 -5.97 -5.07 -9.11
CA GLY A 217 -5.44 -3.83 -8.58
C GLY A 217 -5.93 -2.62 -9.39
N ARG A 218 -5.04 -1.67 -9.65
CA ARG A 218 -5.37 -0.44 -10.41
C ARG A 218 -5.81 -0.69 -11.85
N GLY A 219 -5.52 -1.87 -12.39
CA GLY A 219 -6.03 -2.31 -13.70
C GLY A 219 -7.55 -2.37 -13.75
N THR A 220 -8.21 -2.65 -12.61
CA THR A 220 -9.69 -2.68 -12.50
C THR A 220 -10.34 -3.42 -13.66
N PHE A 221 -9.94 -4.68 -13.88
CA PHE A 221 -10.29 -5.44 -15.08
C PHE A 221 -11.81 -5.51 -15.33
N LEU A 222 -12.57 -6.05 -14.38
CA LEU A 222 -14.03 -6.10 -14.49
C LEU A 222 -14.68 -4.72 -14.34
N GLY A 223 -14.11 -3.84 -13.50
CA GLY A 223 -14.58 -2.47 -13.34
C GLY A 223 -14.57 -1.69 -14.66
N ASN A 224 -13.53 -1.84 -15.47
CA ASN A 224 -13.44 -1.23 -16.81
C ASN A 224 -14.37 -1.93 -17.80
N ARG A 225 -14.42 -3.28 -17.79
CA ARG A 225 -15.31 -4.06 -18.65
C ARG A 225 -16.77 -3.66 -18.49
N PHE A 226 -17.21 -3.46 -17.24
CA PHE A 226 -18.58 -3.04 -16.94
C PHE A 226 -18.80 -1.52 -16.99
N LYS A 227 -17.78 -0.74 -17.35
CA LYS A 227 -17.79 0.74 -17.28
C LYS A 227 -18.23 1.26 -15.90
N ALA A 228 -17.94 0.48 -14.86
CA ALA A 228 -18.31 0.77 -13.48
C ALA A 228 -17.33 1.70 -12.76
N LYS A 229 -16.11 1.85 -13.29
CA LYS A 229 -15.06 2.69 -12.70
C LYS A 229 -15.37 4.16 -12.87
N GLN A 230 -15.52 4.87 -11.74
CA GLN A 230 -15.81 6.29 -11.71
C GLN A 230 -14.68 7.06 -11.05
N ARG A 231 -14.23 8.14 -11.67
CA ARG A 231 -13.21 9.02 -11.09
C ARG A 231 -13.79 9.79 -9.92
N ASN A 232 -12.97 9.97 -8.88
CA ASN A 232 -13.35 10.77 -7.75
C ASN A 232 -13.27 12.27 -8.07
N ALA A 233 -14.42 12.92 -8.26
CA ALA A 233 -14.48 14.36 -8.52
C ALA A 233 -13.96 15.24 -7.36
N ARG A 234 -13.81 14.67 -6.16
CA ARG A 234 -13.38 15.41 -4.95
C ARG A 234 -11.89 15.33 -4.69
N HIS A 235 -11.16 14.46 -5.40
CA HIS A 235 -9.72 14.27 -5.21
C HIS A 235 -9.07 13.80 -6.51
N ASN A 236 -7.99 14.46 -6.88
CA ASN A 236 -7.18 14.11 -8.02
C ASN A 236 -5.74 14.49 -7.72
N SER A 237 -4.82 13.56 -7.83
CA SER A 237 -3.40 13.75 -7.60
C SER A 237 -2.58 12.81 -8.50
N ALA A 238 -1.31 13.14 -8.66
CA ALA A 238 -0.33 12.28 -9.31
C ALA A 238 0.92 12.21 -8.45
N ALA A 239 1.69 11.14 -8.59
CA ALA A 239 2.96 10.99 -7.89
C ALA A 239 4.12 10.84 -8.87
N MET A 240 5.29 11.32 -8.46
CA MET A 240 6.59 10.97 -8.99
C MET A 240 7.41 10.36 -7.86
N TYR A 241 8.16 9.30 -8.11
CA TYR A 241 8.91 8.62 -7.05
C TYR A 241 10.15 7.91 -7.57
N GLY A 242 11.10 7.70 -6.67
CA GLY A 242 12.31 6.95 -6.89
C GLY A 242 12.89 6.45 -5.56
N HIS A 243 13.91 5.61 -5.66
CA HIS A 243 14.59 5.03 -4.51
C HIS A 243 15.97 5.62 -4.36
N TYR A 244 16.34 5.96 -3.13
CA TYR A 244 17.62 6.61 -2.80
C TYR A 244 18.40 5.78 -1.79
N ARG A 245 19.69 5.69 -1.96
CA ARG A 245 20.65 5.20 -0.97
C ARG A 245 21.27 6.37 -0.25
N ASN A 246 21.78 6.18 0.96
CA ASN A 246 22.43 7.20 1.78
C ASN A 246 21.58 8.43 2.14
N ALA A 247 20.24 8.35 2.05
CA ALA A 247 19.37 9.37 2.61
C ALA A 247 19.54 9.41 4.15
N ALA A 248 19.66 10.62 4.72
CA ALA A 248 19.86 10.76 6.16
C ALA A 248 18.61 10.30 6.93
N ARG A 249 18.79 9.32 7.82
CA ARG A 249 17.74 8.70 8.64
C ARG A 249 17.88 9.09 10.10
N GLU A 250 16.80 8.97 10.87
CA GLU A 250 16.84 9.01 12.33
C GLU A 250 17.53 7.75 12.85
N CYS A 251 17.81 7.72 14.17
CA CYS A 251 18.42 6.57 14.82
C CYS A 251 17.41 5.79 15.68
N GLY A 252 17.69 4.51 15.91
CA GLY A 252 16.90 3.64 16.78
C GLY A 252 15.47 3.45 16.28
N ARG A 253 14.48 3.47 17.18
CA ARG A 253 13.07 3.22 16.82
C ARG A 253 12.49 4.21 15.81
N ALA A 254 13.03 5.41 15.71
CA ALA A 254 12.55 6.42 14.79
C ALA A 254 13.04 6.19 13.36
N GLU A 255 14.06 5.37 13.13
CA GLU A 255 14.66 5.11 11.83
C GLU A 255 13.63 4.66 10.80
N GLY A 256 12.76 3.71 11.15
CA GLY A 256 11.74 3.17 10.27
C GLY A 256 10.46 4.01 10.16
N ASN A 257 10.35 5.14 10.84
CA ASN A 257 9.15 5.98 10.74
C ASN A 257 8.97 6.50 9.32
N ILE A 258 7.72 6.47 8.84
CA ILE A 258 7.38 7.22 7.64
C ILE A 258 7.41 8.71 7.96
N LYS A 259 8.04 9.52 7.09
CA LYS A 259 7.96 10.98 7.18
C LYS A 259 7.14 11.53 6.04
N ILE A 260 6.22 12.43 6.39
CA ILE A 260 5.39 13.18 5.45
C ILE A 260 5.87 14.63 5.48
N TYR A 261 6.46 15.08 4.38
CA TYR A 261 6.87 16.48 4.22
C TYR A 261 5.80 17.20 3.43
N TRP A 262 5.19 18.22 4.02
CA TRP A 262 4.31 19.10 3.27
C TRP A 262 5.09 20.18 2.50
N PHE A 263 4.59 20.54 1.35
CA PHE A 263 5.05 21.68 0.57
C PHE A 263 3.87 22.34 -0.17
N ASP A 264 4.12 23.45 -0.87
CA ASP A 264 3.04 24.26 -1.45
C ASP A 264 2.15 23.54 -2.48
N HIS A 265 2.71 22.57 -3.17
CA HIS A 265 2.03 21.87 -4.26
C HIS A 265 1.59 20.44 -3.91
N GLY A 266 1.76 20.01 -2.65
CA GLY A 266 1.38 18.67 -2.22
C GLY A 266 2.12 18.20 -0.97
N TRP A 267 2.62 16.99 -1.03
CA TRP A 267 3.38 16.37 0.06
C TRP A 267 4.34 15.30 -0.49
N PHE A 268 5.40 15.02 0.27
CA PHE A 268 6.32 13.93 -0.02
C PHE A 268 6.17 12.83 1.01
N TRP A 269 6.39 11.60 0.59
CA TRP A 269 6.72 10.52 1.50
C TRP A 269 8.24 10.29 1.54
N PHE A 270 8.70 9.83 2.69
CA PHE A 270 10.05 9.35 2.96
C PHE A 270 9.88 8.03 3.72
N ILE A 271 10.18 6.91 3.07
CA ILE A 271 9.92 5.55 3.57
C ILE A 271 11.24 4.78 3.61
N PRO A 272 11.88 4.67 4.79
CA PRO A 272 13.10 3.86 4.96
C PRO A 272 12.78 2.38 4.80
N LEU A 273 13.56 1.65 4.02
CA LEU A 273 13.47 0.21 3.84
C LEU A 273 14.62 -0.49 4.59
N LEU A 274 14.46 -1.79 4.85
CA LEU A 274 15.39 -2.58 5.67
C LEU A 274 16.79 -2.67 5.06
N ASP A 275 16.89 -2.69 3.74
CA ASP A 275 18.14 -2.81 2.96
C ASP A 275 18.96 -1.51 2.80
N GLY A 276 18.65 -0.49 3.60
CA GLY A 276 19.35 0.80 3.55
C GLY A 276 18.83 1.76 2.48
N VAL A 277 17.92 1.33 1.63
CA VAL A 277 17.29 2.16 0.59
C VAL A 277 16.09 2.91 1.17
N THR A 278 15.88 4.14 0.73
CA THR A 278 14.74 4.97 1.12
C THR A 278 13.88 5.28 -0.10
N SER A 279 12.60 4.96 -0.04
CA SER A 279 11.63 5.36 -1.07
C SER A 279 11.19 6.80 -0.84
N ILE A 280 11.34 7.63 -1.86
CA ILE A 280 10.95 9.04 -1.86
C ILE A 280 9.94 9.26 -2.98
N GLY A 281 8.86 9.97 -2.68
CA GLY A 281 7.94 10.36 -3.73
C GLY A 281 7.14 11.61 -3.40
N ALA A 282 6.86 12.37 -4.43
CA ALA A 282 6.05 13.59 -4.39
C ALA A 282 4.64 13.32 -4.89
N VAL A 283 3.64 13.58 -4.07
CA VAL A 283 2.24 13.57 -4.48
C VAL A 283 1.77 15.01 -4.67
N SER A 284 1.41 15.34 -5.89
CA SER A 284 1.10 16.71 -6.27
C SER A 284 -0.21 16.81 -7.07
N TRP A 285 -0.72 18.03 -7.15
CA TRP A 285 -1.93 18.34 -7.88
C TRP A 285 -1.69 18.36 -9.40
N PRO A 286 -2.68 18.03 -10.22
CA PRO A 286 -2.58 18.10 -11.68
C PRO A 286 -2.09 19.45 -12.20
N ALA A 287 -2.54 20.57 -11.60
CA ALA A 287 -2.11 21.91 -11.99
C ALA A 287 -0.59 22.09 -11.86
N TYR A 288 0.03 21.53 -10.80
CA TYR A 288 1.49 21.58 -10.63
C TYR A 288 2.18 20.60 -11.57
N MET A 289 1.69 19.37 -11.70
CA MET A 289 2.26 18.35 -12.60
C MET A 289 2.32 18.84 -14.06
N ASN A 290 1.34 19.61 -14.49
CA ASN A 290 1.31 20.20 -15.83
C ASN A 290 2.41 21.26 -16.05
N THR A 291 3.02 21.81 -14.99
CA THR A 291 4.15 22.75 -15.12
C THR A 291 5.46 22.05 -15.50
N ARG A 292 5.49 20.72 -15.59
CA ARG A 292 6.67 19.96 -16.00
C ARG A 292 7.18 20.42 -17.37
N GLY A 293 6.29 20.69 -18.31
CA GLY A 293 6.65 21.07 -19.67
C GLY A 293 7.47 19.96 -20.33
N LYS A 294 8.59 20.35 -20.96
CA LYS A 294 9.51 19.43 -21.68
C LYS A 294 10.56 18.76 -20.78
N ARG A 295 10.59 19.04 -19.47
CA ARG A 295 11.56 18.41 -18.54
C ARG A 295 11.31 16.91 -18.45
N SER A 296 12.39 16.11 -18.28
CA SER A 296 12.24 14.70 -17.92
C SER A 296 11.51 14.55 -16.58
N VAL A 297 10.95 13.38 -16.30
CA VAL A 297 10.30 13.11 -15.01
C VAL A 297 11.30 13.24 -13.88
N GLU A 298 12.53 12.75 -14.06
CA GLU A 298 13.59 12.83 -13.07
C GLU A 298 14.00 14.28 -12.78
N GLN A 299 14.25 15.09 -13.82
CA GLN A 299 14.60 16.50 -13.61
C GLN A 299 13.47 17.25 -12.88
N PHE A 300 12.21 17.02 -13.27
CA PHE A 300 11.09 17.66 -12.61
C PHE A 300 10.91 17.19 -11.16
N PHE A 301 11.24 15.93 -10.87
CA PHE A 301 11.24 15.40 -9.51
C PHE A 301 12.32 16.05 -8.64
N ARG A 302 13.55 16.19 -9.15
CA ARG A 302 14.65 16.91 -8.49
C ARG A 302 14.27 18.38 -8.21
N ASP A 303 13.74 19.07 -9.21
CA ASP A 303 13.28 20.46 -9.06
C ASP A 303 12.17 20.54 -8.00
N THR A 304 11.32 19.52 -7.89
CA THR A 304 10.25 19.47 -6.89
C THR A 304 10.81 19.24 -5.49
N ILE A 305 11.82 18.38 -5.31
CA ILE A 305 12.50 18.14 -4.02
C ILE A 305 13.12 19.46 -3.52
N ALA A 306 13.76 20.23 -4.38
CA ALA A 306 14.35 21.53 -4.03
C ALA A 306 13.34 22.57 -3.48
N LEU A 307 12.03 22.39 -3.78
CA LEU A 307 10.95 23.21 -3.18
C LEU A 307 10.64 22.84 -1.73
N CYS A 308 11.27 21.80 -1.18
CA CYS A 308 11.10 21.35 0.19
C CYS A 308 12.44 21.27 0.92
N PRO A 309 12.99 22.40 1.45
CA PRO A 309 14.35 22.45 2.02
C PRO A 309 14.61 21.40 3.11
N ALA A 310 13.60 21.05 3.90
CA ALA A 310 13.74 20.01 4.93
C ALA A 310 13.97 18.60 4.33
N LEU A 311 13.37 18.31 3.18
CA LEU A 311 13.61 17.05 2.46
C LEU A 311 14.93 17.12 1.69
N ASP A 312 15.20 18.21 1.00
CA ASP A 312 16.42 18.42 0.23
C ASP A 312 17.66 18.24 1.11
N LYS A 313 17.64 18.79 2.32
CA LYS A 313 18.70 18.63 3.32
C LYS A 313 19.00 17.17 3.68
N VAL A 314 17.99 16.33 3.85
CA VAL A 314 18.21 14.91 4.22
C VAL A 314 18.60 14.05 3.01
N LEU A 315 18.48 14.60 1.82
CA LEU A 315 18.90 13.97 0.56
C LEU A 315 20.21 14.53 0.01
N ALA A 316 20.91 15.43 0.72
CA ALA A 316 22.11 16.11 0.22
C ALA A 316 23.22 15.12 -0.23
N ASP A 317 23.42 14.03 0.52
CA ASP A 317 24.41 12.99 0.23
C ASP A 317 23.76 11.71 -0.38
N ALA A 318 22.48 11.80 -0.75
CA ALA A 318 21.73 10.66 -1.23
C ALA A 318 21.91 10.43 -2.73
N GLU A 319 22.02 9.17 -3.12
CA GLU A 319 22.15 8.73 -4.49
C GLU A 319 20.84 8.10 -4.97
N LEU A 320 20.34 8.53 -6.12
CA LEU A 320 19.19 7.91 -6.79
C LEU A 320 19.60 6.55 -7.39
N VAL A 321 19.00 5.46 -6.91
CA VAL A 321 19.36 4.07 -7.29
C VAL A 321 18.29 3.36 -8.10
N SER A 322 17.23 4.06 -8.50
CA SER A 322 16.19 3.54 -9.40
C SER A 322 15.78 4.60 -10.42
N PRO A 323 15.16 4.22 -11.54
CA PRO A 323 14.47 5.19 -12.39
C PRO A 323 13.42 5.97 -11.61
N VAL A 324 13.21 7.25 -11.96
CA VAL A 324 12.08 8.03 -11.44
C VAL A 324 10.86 7.72 -12.28
N GLU A 325 9.84 7.19 -11.61
CA GLU A 325 8.57 6.88 -12.22
C GLU A 325 7.51 7.93 -11.90
N ALA A 326 6.52 8.04 -12.78
CA ALA A 326 5.35 8.88 -12.57
C ALA A 326 4.07 8.08 -12.74
N THR A 327 3.10 8.33 -11.86
CA THR A 327 1.81 7.68 -11.93
C THR A 327 0.70 8.66 -11.54
N GLY A 328 -0.44 8.58 -12.20
CA GLY A 328 -1.52 9.54 -12.01
C GLY A 328 -2.89 8.90 -11.86
N ASN A 329 -3.90 9.76 -11.65
CA ASN A 329 -5.31 9.37 -11.55
C ASN A 329 -5.59 8.32 -10.46
N PHE A 330 -5.07 8.53 -9.27
CA PHE A 330 -5.16 7.55 -8.19
C PHE A 330 -6.56 7.35 -7.63
N SER A 331 -7.42 8.37 -7.67
CA SER A 331 -8.66 8.32 -6.89
C SER A 331 -9.84 7.94 -7.77
N TYR A 332 -10.40 6.77 -7.48
CA TYR A 332 -11.59 6.24 -8.15
C TYR A 332 -12.33 5.25 -7.25
N GLU A 333 -13.57 4.95 -7.61
CA GLU A 333 -14.41 3.92 -7.00
C GLU A 333 -15.27 3.28 -8.10
N CYS A 334 -15.46 1.97 -8.06
CA CYS A 334 -16.45 1.30 -8.92
C CYS A 334 -17.85 1.44 -8.30
N ASP A 335 -18.87 1.65 -9.11
CA ASP A 335 -20.26 1.82 -8.66
C ASP A 335 -20.83 0.57 -7.97
N ARG A 336 -20.22 -0.58 -8.22
CA ARG A 336 -20.55 -1.88 -7.63
C ARG A 336 -19.31 -2.65 -7.21
N SER A 337 -19.37 -3.36 -6.10
CA SER A 337 -18.30 -4.23 -5.60
C SER A 337 -18.51 -5.70 -5.94
N HIS A 338 -19.68 -6.09 -6.43
CA HIS A 338 -20.05 -7.47 -6.76
C HIS A 338 -21.21 -7.53 -7.74
N GLY A 339 -21.42 -8.69 -8.30
CA GLY A 339 -22.58 -9.09 -9.11
C GLY A 339 -22.76 -10.60 -9.08
N ARG A 340 -23.57 -11.13 -9.98
CA ARG A 340 -23.77 -12.57 -10.09
C ARG A 340 -22.46 -13.25 -10.53
N GLY A 341 -21.93 -14.14 -9.68
CA GLY A 341 -20.71 -14.90 -9.96
C GLY A 341 -19.40 -14.11 -9.89
N TYR A 342 -19.38 -12.87 -9.38
CA TYR A 342 -18.12 -12.14 -9.21
C TYR A 342 -18.15 -11.11 -8.08
N LEU A 343 -16.96 -10.73 -7.63
CA LEU A 343 -16.73 -9.54 -6.81
C LEU A 343 -15.39 -8.85 -7.16
N LEU A 344 -15.26 -7.57 -6.77
CA LEU A 344 -14.06 -6.77 -6.91
C LEU A 344 -13.46 -6.50 -5.52
N VAL A 345 -12.14 -6.69 -5.36
CA VAL A 345 -11.45 -6.56 -4.07
C VAL A 345 -10.24 -5.63 -4.17
N GLY A 346 -9.93 -4.92 -3.08
CA GLY A 346 -8.81 -3.99 -3.02
C GLY A 346 -8.93 -2.86 -4.04
N ASP A 347 -7.82 -2.52 -4.69
CA ASP A 347 -7.77 -1.44 -5.68
C ASP A 347 -8.60 -1.74 -6.94
N ALA A 348 -8.96 -3.00 -7.21
CA ALA A 348 -9.90 -3.32 -8.27
C ALA A 348 -11.29 -2.74 -8.02
N TYR A 349 -11.67 -2.54 -6.75
CA TYR A 349 -12.90 -1.85 -6.35
C TYR A 349 -12.71 -0.34 -6.20
N ALA A 350 -11.74 0.11 -5.38
CA ALA A 350 -11.55 1.52 -5.07
C ALA A 350 -10.14 1.83 -4.60
N PHE A 351 -9.61 2.97 -5.05
CA PHE A 351 -8.38 3.57 -4.54
C PHE A 351 -8.56 5.07 -4.29
N ILE A 352 -7.93 5.63 -3.25
CA ILE A 352 -8.14 7.04 -2.93
C ILE A 352 -6.86 7.85 -3.03
N ASP A 353 -5.91 7.65 -2.12
CA ASP A 353 -4.65 8.41 -2.02
C ASP A 353 -3.71 7.70 -1.03
N PRO A 354 -2.39 7.67 -1.28
CA PRO A 354 -1.44 6.91 -0.46
C PRO A 354 -1.05 7.56 0.87
N ILE A 355 -1.49 8.79 1.18
CA ILE A 355 -0.96 9.58 2.31
C ILE A 355 -1.05 8.88 3.67
N PHE A 356 -2.03 8.03 3.90
CA PHE A 356 -2.18 7.29 5.15
C PHE A 356 -1.76 5.82 5.05
N SER A 357 -1.05 5.42 4.00
CA SER A 357 -0.55 4.04 3.83
C SER A 357 -1.64 2.95 3.93
N SER A 358 -2.90 3.28 3.63
CA SER A 358 -4.06 2.42 3.91
C SER A 358 -4.33 1.36 2.83
N GLY A 359 -3.69 1.44 1.65
CA GLY A 359 -4.05 0.61 0.49
C GLY A 359 -3.90 -0.89 0.76
N VAL A 360 -2.74 -1.34 1.26
CA VAL A 360 -2.49 -2.77 1.55
C VAL A 360 -3.41 -3.28 2.66
N MET A 361 -3.63 -2.49 3.71
CA MET A 361 -4.54 -2.87 4.80
C MET A 361 -5.98 -3.05 4.29
N LEU A 362 -6.49 -2.11 3.48
CA LEU A 362 -7.82 -2.20 2.88
C LEU A 362 -7.92 -3.39 1.91
N ALA A 363 -6.87 -3.64 1.13
CA ALA A 363 -6.81 -4.75 0.18
C ALA A 363 -6.86 -6.11 0.90
N MET A 364 -6.04 -6.30 1.93
CA MET A 364 -6.01 -7.54 2.70
C MET A 364 -7.31 -7.74 3.50
N ASN A 365 -7.79 -6.71 4.21
CA ASN A 365 -9.07 -6.80 4.93
C ASN A 365 -10.24 -7.11 3.97
N GLY A 366 -10.23 -6.48 2.78
CA GLY A 366 -11.15 -6.80 1.71
C GLY A 366 -11.06 -8.26 1.27
N GLY A 367 -9.85 -8.84 1.24
CA GLY A 367 -9.61 -10.25 0.94
C GLY A 367 -10.22 -11.20 1.98
N PHE A 368 -10.14 -10.87 3.28
CA PHE A 368 -10.82 -11.63 4.34
C PHE A 368 -12.33 -11.61 4.18
N GLU A 369 -12.92 -10.45 3.96
CA GLU A 369 -14.37 -10.29 3.75
C GLU A 369 -14.83 -10.94 2.44
N ALA A 370 -14.01 -10.91 1.39
CA ALA A 370 -14.28 -11.58 0.13
C ALA A 370 -14.31 -13.10 0.30
N ALA A 371 -13.33 -13.67 1.00
CA ALA A 371 -13.30 -15.11 1.28
C ALA A 371 -14.53 -15.55 2.09
N ASP A 372 -14.95 -14.79 3.12
CA ASP A 372 -16.14 -15.09 3.90
C ASP A 372 -17.44 -15.01 3.05
N ALA A 373 -17.51 -14.02 2.17
CA ALA A 373 -18.68 -13.85 1.29
C ALA A 373 -18.76 -14.98 0.26
N ILE A 374 -17.65 -15.30 -0.42
CA ILE A 374 -17.59 -16.35 -1.46
C ILE A 374 -17.88 -17.74 -0.87
N ASP A 375 -17.24 -18.07 0.28
CA ASP A 375 -17.51 -19.33 0.97
C ASP A 375 -19.02 -19.48 1.30
N THR A 376 -19.64 -18.39 1.75
CA THR A 376 -21.09 -18.36 2.02
C THR A 376 -21.90 -18.54 0.72
N VAL A 377 -21.53 -17.85 -0.36
CA VAL A 377 -22.22 -17.95 -1.66
C VAL A 377 -22.17 -19.38 -2.20
N LEU A 378 -21.01 -20.02 -2.11
CA LEU A 378 -20.81 -21.36 -2.69
C LEU A 378 -21.41 -22.48 -1.83
N ARG A 379 -21.38 -22.36 -0.49
CA ARG A 379 -21.84 -23.41 0.43
C ARG A 379 -23.28 -23.22 0.93
N ARG A 380 -23.78 -21.99 0.96
CA ARG A 380 -25.08 -21.61 1.51
C ARG A 380 -25.76 -20.56 0.61
N PRO A 381 -26.17 -20.96 -0.61
CA PRO A 381 -26.74 -20.04 -1.60
C PRO A 381 -27.90 -19.19 -1.08
N GLU A 382 -28.68 -19.73 -0.15
CA GLU A 382 -29.81 -19.03 0.49
C GLU A 382 -29.36 -17.80 1.30
N LYS A 383 -28.10 -17.73 1.72
CA LYS A 383 -27.50 -16.60 2.47
C LYS A 383 -26.65 -15.67 1.57
N ALA A 384 -26.51 -15.99 0.30
CA ALA A 384 -25.63 -15.29 -0.63
C ALA A 384 -25.91 -13.78 -0.69
N ALA A 385 -27.18 -13.39 -0.82
CA ALA A 385 -27.55 -11.97 -0.89
C ALA A 385 -27.14 -11.18 0.36
N ALA A 386 -27.33 -11.75 1.56
CA ALA A 386 -26.96 -11.12 2.81
C ALA A 386 -25.43 -11.00 2.97
N ALA A 387 -24.67 -12.04 2.56
CA ALA A 387 -23.22 -12.06 2.60
C ALA A 387 -22.61 -11.01 1.66
N LEU A 388 -23.09 -10.95 0.43
CA LEU A 388 -22.64 -9.96 -0.57
C LEU A 388 -23.00 -8.52 -0.17
N ALA A 389 -24.19 -8.31 0.41
CA ALA A 389 -24.57 -7.00 0.95
C ALA A 389 -23.70 -6.57 2.15
N ARG A 390 -23.29 -7.51 3.02
CA ARG A 390 -22.32 -7.24 4.08
C ARG A 390 -20.96 -6.88 3.48
N TYR A 391 -20.47 -7.66 2.54
CA TYR A 391 -19.23 -7.41 1.81
C TYR A 391 -19.21 -5.98 1.22
N HIS A 392 -20.25 -5.61 0.48
CA HIS A 392 -20.36 -4.27 -0.11
C HIS A 392 -20.29 -3.15 0.94
N ARG A 393 -20.96 -3.32 2.09
CA ARG A 393 -20.89 -2.32 3.18
C ARG A 393 -19.48 -2.14 3.72
N VAL A 394 -18.72 -3.23 3.91
CA VAL A 394 -17.34 -3.17 4.41
C VAL A 394 -16.43 -2.53 3.37
N MET A 395 -16.52 -2.95 2.11
CA MET A 395 -15.73 -2.39 1.01
C MET A 395 -15.95 -0.88 0.84
N LYS A 396 -17.15 -0.40 1.01
CA LYS A 396 -17.48 1.04 0.93
C LYS A 396 -17.06 1.81 2.18
N TYR A 397 -17.07 1.15 3.34
CA TYR A 397 -16.81 1.80 4.62
C TYR A 397 -15.35 2.25 4.75
N GLY A 398 -14.38 1.36 4.47
CA GLY A 398 -12.95 1.64 4.64
C GLY A 398 -12.49 2.89 3.87
N PRO A 399 -12.66 2.93 2.55
CA PRO A 399 -12.35 4.12 1.74
C PRO A 399 -13.03 5.39 2.25
N LYS A 400 -14.29 5.32 2.68
CA LYS A 400 -15.05 6.47 3.19
C LYS A 400 -14.45 7.08 4.46
N GLU A 401 -13.99 6.25 5.42
CA GLU A 401 -13.39 6.77 6.67
C GLU A 401 -12.07 7.51 6.39
N PHE A 402 -11.19 6.94 5.55
CA PHE A 402 -9.94 7.61 5.17
C PHE A 402 -10.18 8.85 4.31
N SER A 403 -11.15 8.84 3.40
CA SER A 403 -11.47 9.99 2.52
C SER A 403 -11.69 11.28 3.29
N TRP A 404 -12.33 11.21 4.46
CA TRP A 404 -12.62 12.41 5.24
C TRP A 404 -11.32 13.15 5.63
N PHE A 405 -10.28 12.40 6.01
CA PHE A 405 -8.97 12.94 6.35
C PHE A 405 -8.18 13.33 5.10
N ILE A 406 -8.14 12.46 4.09
CA ILE A 406 -7.42 12.67 2.83
C ILE A 406 -7.84 13.98 2.17
N TYR A 407 -9.14 14.26 2.11
CA TYR A 407 -9.62 15.50 1.49
C TYR A 407 -9.24 16.77 2.28
N ARG A 408 -8.78 16.61 3.52
CA ARG A 408 -8.48 17.73 4.43
C ARG A 408 -7.02 17.85 4.83
N VAL A 409 -6.21 16.83 4.59
CA VAL A 409 -4.81 16.79 5.06
C VAL A 409 -3.95 17.94 4.56
N THR A 410 -4.26 18.48 3.39
CA THR A 410 -3.60 19.66 2.84
C THR A 410 -4.29 20.99 3.23
N ASN A 411 -5.39 20.95 4.00
CA ASN A 411 -6.06 22.15 4.48
C ASN A 411 -5.26 22.74 5.65
N PRO A 412 -5.03 24.08 5.70
CA PRO A 412 -4.30 24.70 6.79
C PRO A 412 -4.83 24.39 8.18
N THR A 413 -6.16 24.38 8.38
CA THR A 413 -6.76 24.00 9.68
C THR A 413 -6.42 22.58 10.10
N MET A 414 -6.40 21.61 9.16
CA MET A 414 -6.02 20.23 9.46
C MET A 414 -4.54 20.15 9.82
N ARG A 415 -3.67 20.86 9.08
CA ARG A 415 -2.23 20.92 9.39
C ARG A 415 -1.98 21.50 10.78
N ASP A 416 -2.67 22.61 11.14
CA ASP A 416 -2.55 23.22 12.48
C ASP A 416 -2.94 22.20 13.57
N LEU A 417 -4.02 21.43 13.40
CA LEU A 417 -4.44 20.40 14.33
C LEU A 417 -3.48 19.19 14.41
N PHE A 418 -2.83 18.86 13.30
CA PHE A 418 -1.81 17.81 13.26
C PHE A 418 -0.50 18.25 13.93
N MET A 419 -0.09 19.51 13.74
CA MET A 419 1.16 20.04 14.28
C MET A 419 1.09 20.41 15.77
N ALA A 420 -0.12 20.61 16.31
CA ALA A 420 -0.36 20.86 17.74
C ALA A 420 -1.49 19.95 18.27
N PRO A 421 -1.27 18.63 18.31
CA PRO A 421 -2.32 17.69 18.70
C PRO A 421 -2.63 17.79 20.19
N SER A 422 -3.87 18.10 20.52
CA SER A 422 -4.39 18.05 21.89
C SER A 422 -5.06 16.70 22.14
N ASN A 423 -4.94 16.17 23.36
CA ASN A 423 -5.58 14.90 23.74
C ASN A 423 -6.79 15.08 24.66
N VAL A 424 -7.42 16.25 24.65
CA VAL A 424 -8.67 16.49 25.39
C VAL A 424 -9.71 15.45 24.93
N TRP A 425 -10.34 14.77 25.90
CA TRP A 425 -11.27 13.65 25.66
C TRP A 425 -10.74 12.58 24.71
N ARG A 426 -9.43 12.30 24.76
CA ARG A 426 -8.75 11.24 24.01
C ARG A 426 -8.87 11.39 22.47
N VAL A 427 -8.99 12.63 21.96
CA VAL A 427 -9.12 12.87 20.52
C VAL A 427 -7.87 12.51 19.74
N LYS A 428 -6.67 12.68 20.34
CA LYS A 428 -5.39 12.24 19.74
C LYS A 428 -5.36 10.72 19.57
N GLU A 429 -5.77 9.97 20.60
CA GLU A 429 -5.82 8.51 20.55
C GLU A 429 -6.82 8.02 19.49
N ALA A 430 -7.96 8.69 19.35
CA ALA A 430 -8.96 8.38 18.32
C ALA A 430 -8.45 8.67 16.90
N LEU A 431 -7.70 9.75 16.72
CA LEU A 431 -7.03 10.07 15.46
C LEU A 431 -5.99 8.98 15.14
N LEU A 432 -5.17 8.60 16.13
CA LEU A 432 -4.17 7.56 15.98
C LEU A 432 -4.78 6.19 15.66
N ALA A 433 -5.96 5.85 16.18
CA ALA A 433 -6.66 4.62 15.81
C ALA A 433 -6.93 4.58 14.30
N VAL A 434 -7.36 5.69 13.70
CA VAL A 434 -7.54 5.79 12.23
C VAL A 434 -6.21 5.71 11.50
N LEU A 435 -5.17 6.41 11.97
CA LEU A 435 -3.83 6.38 11.36
C LEU A 435 -3.15 5.00 11.50
N ALA A 436 -3.54 4.21 12.50
CA ALA A 436 -3.11 2.83 12.69
C ALA A 436 -3.91 1.83 11.83
N GLY A 437 -4.99 2.26 11.17
CA GLY A 437 -5.86 1.39 10.38
C GLY A 437 -6.89 0.61 11.18
N ASP A 438 -7.04 0.86 12.48
CA ASP A 438 -8.03 0.23 13.36
C ASP A 438 -9.41 0.83 13.13
N ILE A 439 -9.98 0.60 11.94
CA ILE A 439 -11.27 1.16 11.53
C ILE A 439 -12.38 0.13 11.42
N PHE A 440 -12.04 -1.16 11.45
CA PHE A 440 -12.98 -2.27 11.37
C PHE A 440 -13.25 -2.87 12.76
N GLY A 441 -14.39 -3.51 12.94
CA GLY A 441 -14.77 -4.11 14.23
C GLY A 441 -15.31 -3.12 15.25
N SER A 442 -14.99 -3.35 16.55
CA SER A 442 -15.39 -2.50 17.68
C SER A 442 -14.64 -1.17 17.64
N ARG A 443 -15.35 -0.06 17.81
CA ARG A 443 -14.80 1.30 17.70
C ARG A 443 -15.16 2.15 18.91
N PRO A 444 -14.56 1.86 20.07
CA PRO A 444 -14.84 2.61 21.31
C PRO A 444 -14.47 4.08 21.21
N TYR A 445 -13.52 4.42 20.35
CA TYR A 445 -13.05 5.79 20.08
C TYR A 445 -13.99 6.64 19.19
N ARG A 446 -15.12 6.12 18.74
CA ARG A 446 -16.02 6.77 17.77
C ARG A 446 -16.52 8.14 18.22
N HIS A 447 -16.79 8.31 19.50
CA HIS A 447 -17.22 9.59 20.07
C HIS A 447 -16.11 10.64 20.04
N SER A 448 -14.90 10.26 20.48
CA SER A 448 -13.71 11.12 20.43
C SER A 448 -13.34 11.49 18.98
N LEU A 449 -13.51 10.58 18.02
CA LEU A 449 -13.31 10.85 16.61
C LEU A 449 -14.35 11.85 16.04
N ARG A 450 -15.61 11.73 16.46
CA ARG A 450 -16.67 12.71 16.10
C ARG A 450 -16.35 14.09 16.67
N LEU A 451 -15.86 14.11 17.90
CA LEU A 451 -15.42 15.37 18.54
C LEU A 451 -14.24 15.98 17.78
N PHE A 452 -13.23 15.19 17.39
CA PHE A 452 -12.15 15.70 16.54
C PHE A 452 -12.68 16.34 15.25
N LYS A 453 -13.64 15.69 14.61
CA LYS A 453 -14.29 16.25 13.40
C LYS A 453 -15.04 17.55 13.71
N ALA A 454 -15.71 17.64 14.85
CA ALA A 454 -16.40 18.87 15.30
C ALA A 454 -15.40 20.00 15.59
N ILE A 455 -14.29 19.71 16.27
CA ILE A 455 -13.19 20.66 16.52
C ILE A 455 -12.65 21.19 15.19
N TYR A 456 -12.38 20.32 14.22
CA TYR A 456 -11.93 20.72 12.88
C TYR A 456 -12.90 21.74 12.24
N TYR A 457 -14.20 21.50 12.29
CA TYR A 457 -15.18 22.41 11.70
C TYR A 457 -15.29 23.72 12.47
N ALA A 458 -15.24 23.69 13.80
CA ALA A 458 -15.23 24.92 14.64
C ALA A 458 -14.01 25.80 14.32
N PHE A 459 -12.81 25.20 14.24
CA PHE A 459 -11.60 25.92 13.86
C PHE A 459 -11.65 26.44 12.41
N SER A 460 -12.22 25.64 11.49
CA SER A 460 -12.41 26.08 10.10
C SER A 460 -13.36 27.29 10.01
N LEU A 461 -14.39 27.34 10.86
CA LEU A 461 -15.32 28.48 10.94
C LEU A 461 -14.65 29.70 11.57
N LYS A 462 -13.90 29.50 12.66
CA LYS A 462 -13.12 30.60 13.31
C LYS A 462 -12.16 31.25 12.31
N HIS A 463 -11.56 30.48 11.39
CA HIS A 463 -10.63 30.93 10.36
C HIS A 463 -11.25 30.88 8.96
N LEU A 464 -12.50 31.33 8.82
CA LEU A 464 -13.32 31.12 7.62
C LEU A 464 -12.65 31.63 6.33
N LYS A 465 -12.05 32.84 6.36
CA LYS A 465 -11.36 33.42 5.19
C LYS A 465 -10.22 32.49 4.71
N ARG A 466 -9.36 32.02 5.63
CA ARG A 466 -8.24 31.11 5.33
C ARG A 466 -8.75 29.78 4.78
N SER A 467 -9.82 29.24 5.37
CA SER A 467 -10.44 27.97 4.96
C SER A 467 -11.08 28.07 3.57
N LEU A 468 -11.76 29.17 3.25
CA LEU A 468 -12.36 29.41 1.93
C LEU A 468 -11.30 29.59 0.84
N LEU A 469 -10.22 30.33 1.12
CA LEU A 469 -9.10 30.48 0.18
C LEU A 469 -8.43 29.13 -0.10
N ALA A 470 -8.18 28.32 0.93
CA ALA A 470 -7.61 26.98 0.78
C ALA A 470 -8.53 26.07 -0.02
N TRP A 471 -9.85 26.12 0.20
CA TRP A 471 -10.82 25.36 -0.58
C TRP A 471 -10.85 25.78 -2.05
N ARG A 472 -10.83 27.10 -2.34
CA ARG A 472 -10.76 27.64 -3.71
C ARG A 472 -9.47 27.22 -4.40
N ARG A 473 -8.29 27.33 -3.72
CA ARG A 473 -6.97 26.91 -4.24
C ARG A 473 -6.99 25.42 -4.55
N ARG A 474 -7.51 24.58 -3.64
CA ARG A 474 -7.63 23.15 -3.88
C ARG A 474 -8.51 22.82 -5.08
N LYS A 475 -9.68 23.46 -5.18
CA LYS A 475 -10.60 23.27 -6.32
C LYS A 475 -9.95 23.66 -7.65
N PHE A 476 -9.18 24.74 -7.67
CA PHE A 476 -8.39 25.12 -8.85
C PHE A 476 -7.32 24.10 -9.18
N ASN A 477 -6.52 23.69 -8.21
CA ASN A 477 -5.39 22.76 -8.40
C ASN A 477 -5.82 21.36 -8.89
N MET A 478 -7.05 20.93 -8.56
CA MET A 478 -7.59 19.65 -9.00
C MET A 478 -8.18 19.69 -10.43
N ARG A 479 -8.41 20.86 -11.01
CA ARG A 479 -8.91 20.97 -12.38
C ARG A 479 -7.81 20.53 -13.35
N ARG A 480 -8.13 19.64 -14.28
CA ARG A 480 -7.30 19.45 -15.47
C ARG A 480 -7.42 20.71 -16.31
N LEU A 481 -6.30 21.29 -16.65
CA LEU A 481 -6.27 22.15 -17.83
C LEU A 481 -6.59 21.24 -19.04
N PRO A 482 -7.32 21.69 -20.07
CA PRO A 482 -7.49 20.93 -21.29
C PRO A 482 -6.12 20.48 -21.78
N GLU A 483 -5.96 19.18 -22.04
CA GLU A 483 -4.76 18.66 -22.69
C GLU A 483 -4.63 19.43 -24.01
N ALA A 484 -3.52 20.12 -24.21
CA ALA A 484 -3.09 20.45 -25.56
C ALA A 484 -2.98 19.11 -26.30
N GLU A 485 -3.78 18.96 -27.34
CA GLU A 485 -3.83 17.75 -28.16
C GLU A 485 -2.41 17.33 -28.57
N GLY A 486 -2.00 16.13 -28.18
CA GLY A 486 -0.77 15.50 -28.61
C GLY A 486 0.24 15.22 -27.51
N THR A 487 0.06 14.14 -26.80
CA THR A 487 1.05 13.08 -26.52
C THR A 487 0.39 12.03 -25.60
N ALA A 488 0.05 10.91 -26.20
CA ALA A 488 -0.27 9.68 -25.47
C ALA A 488 0.99 9.29 -24.68
N VAL A 489 0.91 9.40 -23.35
CA VAL A 489 1.88 8.75 -22.46
C VAL A 489 1.46 7.28 -22.41
N GLY A 490 2.32 6.41 -22.89
CA GLY A 490 2.13 4.97 -23.02
C GLY A 490 1.59 4.31 -21.75
N GLN A 491 0.77 3.33 -22.02
CA GLN A 491 0.16 2.39 -21.07
C GLN A 491 1.21 1.51 -20.41
#